data_3264af1ab0f0da5c81663235d536551e
#
_entry.id   3264af1ab0f0da5c81663235d536551e
#
_cell.length_a   1.000
_cell.length_b   1.000
_cell.length_c   1.000
_cell.angle_alpha   90.00
_cell.angle_beta   90.00
_cell.angle_gamma   90.00
#
_symmetry.space_group_name_H-M   'P 1'
#
loop_
_entity.id
_entity.type
_entity.pdbx_description
1 polymer ?
#
loop_
_entity_poly.entity_id
_entity_poly.type
_entity_poly.pdbx_seq_one_letter_code
_entity_poly.pdbx_strand_id
1 'polypeptide(L)'
;MEDAGYPLGRAAVFFSLPPPLVNWMDVFALTRALVDIESITNNEERVALYIRDWLRALAAQYGGHVETMEVEPRRYNLFAQFGERLDVTLSTHLDTVPPFVASREDDAFIWGRGSCDAKGIIAAMIHAAQALLESGERNFGILLVVGEERNSAGAFQAARTPRGSRYVINGEPTENKLALGSKGALRYELVAAGRMAHSAYPELGDSAIHKLVDALALMRAIALPVDPLLGASTLNIGTIHGGRAPNVIADEAKAEILIRLVGDSSETKQALVSAAEGRAELREVIEIPAIRLNPLDGIPTTVVAFTTDIPALNGQWGEPFLIGPGSIHSAHTNDERVAKTQLSEAVEIYIRMVKELCKRASK
;
A
#
# COMPACT_ATOMS: atom_id res chain seq x y z
N MET A 1 40.65 17.57 60.18
CA MET A 1 39.23 17.29 60.03
C MET A 1 39.09 16.80 58.64
N GLU A 2 38.85 15.51 58.54
CA GLU A 2 39.15 14.65 57.39
C GLU A 2 38.07 14.77 56.26
N ASP A 3 38.60 14.89 55.10
CA ASP A 3 37.85 14.92 53.84
C ASP A 3 37.61 13.47 53.37
N ALA A 4 36.36 13.01 53.39
CA ALA A 4 35.99 11.65 53.00
C ALA A 4 35.62 11.64 51.53
N GLY A 5 36.59 11.24 50.69
CA GLY A 5 36.39 11.01 49.26
C GLY A 5 35.43 9.86 48.95
N TYR A 6 34.39 10.12 48.17
CA TYR A 6 33.52 9.09 47.58
C TYR A 6 34.23 8.44 46.38
N PRO A 7 34.18 7.11 46.22
CA PRO A 7 34.77 6.46 45.08
C PRO A 7 33.87 6.59 43.84
N LEU A 8 34.52 6.98 42.73
CA LEU A 8 33.94 7.05 41.39
C LEU A 8 33.35 5.69 40.97
N GLY A 9 32.11 5.75 40.50
CA GLY A 9 31.31 4.61 40.11
C GLY A 9 31.93 3.78 38.98
N ARG A 10 31.89 2.47 39.15
CA ARG A 10 32.22 1.48 38.14
C ARG A 10 31.25 1.64 36.97
N ALA A 11 31.78 1.82 35.74
CA ALA A 11 31.04 1.71 34.51
C ALA A 11 30.42 0.30 34.42
N ALA A 12 29.09 0.24 34.39
CA ALA A 12 28.36 -0.99 34.15
C ALA A 12 28.61 -1.40 32.68
N VAL A 13 29.39 -2.44 32.49
CA VAL A 13 29.53 -3.12 31.22
C VAL A 13 28.22 -3.86 30.99
N PHE A 14 27.33 -3.32 30.16
CA PHE A 14 26.18 -4.03 29.67
C PHE A 14 26.68 -5.12 28.70
N PHE A 15 26.80 -6.34 29.20
CA PHE A 15 26.85 -7.52 28.34
C PHE A 15 25.51 -7.59 27.64
N SER A 16 25.47 -7.20 26.37
CA SER A 16 24.35 -7.55 25.49
C SER A 16 24.36 -9.08 25.35
N LEU A 17 23.37 -9.73 25.93
CA LEU A 17 23.09 -11.11 25.61
C LEU A 17 22.99 -11.23 24.09
N PRO A 18 23.58 -12.26 23.46
CA PRO A 18 23.36 -12.52 22.05
C PRO A 18 21.85 -12.63 21.82
N PRO A 19 21.32 -12.07 20.71
CA PRO A 19 19.90 -12.21 20.40
C PRO A 19 19.56 -13.70 20.44
N PRO A 20 18.36 -14.06 20.95
CA PRO A 20 17.94 -15.46 20.97
C PRO A 20 18.05 -15.98 19.52
N LEU A 21 18.60 -17.20 19.36
CA LEU A 21 18.63 -17.89 18.08
C LEU A 21 17.18 -17.87 17.55
N VAL A 22 16.95 -17.02 16.55
CA VAL A 22 15.64 -16.94 15.89
C VAL A 22 15.45 -18.31 15.25
N ASN A 23 14.48 -19.05 15.72
CA ASN A 23 14.09 -20.29 15.07
C ASN A 23 13.43 -19.87 13.76
N TRP A 24 14.19 -19.88 12.67
CA TRP A 24 13.75 -19.41 11.36
C TRP A 24 12.52 -20.20 10.93
N MET A 25 11.37 -19.57 11.01
CA MET A 25 10.14 -20.12 10.43
C MET A 25 10.31 -20.19 8.91
N ASP A 26 9.66 -21.14 8.27
CA ASP A 26 9.53 -21.11 6.81
C ASP A 26 8.59 -19.97 6.36
N VAL A 27 8.54 -19.69 5.08
CA VAL A 27 7.74 -18.60 4.52
C VAL A 27 6.25 -18.73 4.84
N PHE A 28 5.74 -19.96 4.95
CA PHE A 28 4.34 -20.22 5.24
C PHE A 28 4.02 -19.96 6.71
N ALA A 29 4.87 -20.45 7.61
CA ALA A 29 4.75 -20.21 9.04
C ALA A 29 4.88 -18.71 9.38
N LEU A 30 5.83 -17.99 8.74
CA LEU A 30 5.98 -16.55 8.92
C LEU A 30 4.75 -15.80 8.39
N THR A 31 4.23 -16.19 7.22
CA THR A 31 3.00 -15.58 6.68
C THR A 31 1.85 -15.71 7.67
N ARG A 32 1.60 -16.90 8.24
CA ARG A 32 0.55 -17.11 9.24
C ARG A 32 0.79 -16.28 10.49
N ALA A 33 1.99 -16.28 11.02
CA ALA A 33 2.33 -15.48 12.19
C ALA A 33 2.06 -14.00 12.00
N LEU A 34 2.37 -13.45 10.81
CA LEU A 34 2.07 -12.07 10.47
C LEU A 34 0.56 -11.82 10.32
N VAL A 35 -0.17 -12.74 9.66
CA VAL A 35 -1.63 -12.65 9.48
C VAL A 35 -2.34 -12.60 10.83
N ASP A 36 -1.89 -13.39 11.80
CA ASP A 36 -2.49 -13.48 13.14
C ASP A 36 -2.22 -12.25 14.04
N ILE A 37 -1.38 -11.33 13.60
CA ILE A 37 -1.22 -10.01 14.24
C ILE A 37 -2.12 -9.01 13.53
N GLU A 38 -3.20 -8.56 14.17
CA GLU A 38 -4.05 -7.49 13.61
C GLU A 38 -3.23 -6.23 13.31
N SER A 39 -3.41 -5.68 12.11
CA SER A 39 -2.78 -4.43 11.66
C SER A 39 -3.69 -3.63 10.72
N ILE A 40 -4.98 -3.54 11.06
CA ILE A 40 -5.89 -2.63 10.33
C ILE A 40 -5.29 -1.23 10.33
N THR A 41 -5.40 -0.52 9.19
CA THR A 41 -4.83 0.84 9.02
C THR A 41 -5.09 1.72 10.25
N ASN A 42 -4.05 2.36 10.76
CA ASN A 42 -3.89 3.08 12.02
C ASN A 42 -3.61 2.20 13.26
N ASN A 43 -3.47 0.89 13.12
CA ASN A 43 -3.16 -0.04 14.22
C ASN A 43 -2.00 -0.98 13.86
N GLU A 44 -0.96 -0.47 13.19
CA GLU A 44 0.14 -1.26 12.63
C GLU A 44 1.27 -1.54 13.63
N GLU A 45 1.29 -0.89 14.82
CA GLU A 45 2.41 -0.94 15.77
C GLU A 45 2.86 -2.36 16.10
N ARG A 46 1.92 -3.26 16.41
CA ARG A 46 2.25 -4.62 16.85
C ARG A 46 2.98 -5.42 15.76
N VAL A 47 2.49 -5.36 14.53
CA VAL A 47 3.11 -6.08 13.40
C VAL A 47 4.45 -5.45 13.05
N ALA A 48 4.57 -4.11 13.10
CA ALA A 48 5.83 -3.41 12.87
C ALA A 48 6.89 -3.84 13.90
N LEU A 49 6.57 -3.86 15.19
CA LEU A 49 7.51 -4.29 16.22
C LEU A 49 7.93 -5.76 16.07
N TYR A 50 7.01 -6.65 15.70
CA TYR A 50 7.30 -8.06 15.45
C TYR A 50 8.28 -8.22 14.27
N ILE A 51 8.02 -7.54 13.13
CA ILE A 51 8.90 -7.61 11.96
C ILE A 51 10.24 -6.93 12.22
N ARG A 52 10.26 -5.80 12.95
CA ARG A 52 11.50 -5.14 13.35
C ARG A 52 12.46 -6.11 14.04
N ASP A 53 11.95 -6.96 14.92
CA ASP A 53 12.78 -7.89 15.66
C ASP A 53 13.35 -8.99 14.73
N TRP A 54 12.61 -9.42 13.69
CA TRP A 54 13.10 -10.26 12.61
C TRP A 54 14.23 -9.58 11.81
N LEU A 55 14.01 -8.34 11.37
CA LEU A 55 15.01 -7.59 10.61
C LEU A 55 16.28 -7.34 11.44
N ARG A 56 16.14 -7.07 12.74
CA ARG A 56 17.27 -6.93 13.66
C ARG A 56 18.07 -8.21 13.82
N ALA A 57 17.42 -9.36 13.86
CA ALA A 57 18.10 -10.65 13.89
C ALA A 57 18.92 -10.90 12.62
N LEU A 58 18.36 -10.59 11.44
CA LEU A 58 19.12 -10.64 10.16
C LEU A 58 20.31 -9.66 10.19
N ALA A 59 20.09 -8.43 10.61
CA ALA A 59 21.17 -7.42 10.70
C ALA A 59 22.27 -7.84 11.68
N ALA A 60 21.93 -8.44 12.80
CA ALA A 60 22.91 -8.94 13.77
C ALA A 60 23.74 -10.09 13.23
N GLN A 61 23.13 -10.98 12.45
CA GLN A 61 23.81 -12.17 11.91
C GLN A 61 24.68 -11.84 10.68
N TYR A 62 24.21 -10.98 9.77
CA TYR A 62 24.85 -10.75 8.47
C TYR A 62 25.48 -9.37 8.31
N GLY A 63 25.39 -8.52 9.33
CA GLY A 63 25.74 -7.10 9.26
C GLY A 63 24.65 -6.29 8.55
N GLY A 64 24.27 -5.17 9.13
CA GLY A 64 23.25 -4.30 8.58
C GLY A 64 22.76 -3.28 9.58
N HIS A 65 21.86 -2.42 9.15
CA HIS A 65 21.24 -1.40 9.97
C HIS A 65 19.71 -1.52 9.88
N VAL A 66 19.04 -1.36 11.03
CA VAL A 66 17.55 -1.37 11.09
C VAL A 66 17.10 -0.15 11.86
N GLU A 67 16.26 0.66 11.24
CA GLU A 67 15.64 1.83 11.85
C GLU A 67 14.11 1.78 11.78
N THR A 68 13.48 2.49 12.69
CA THR A 68 12.06 2.81 12.68
C THR A 68 11.89 4.27 12.32
N MET A 69 11.06 4.58 11.33
CA MET A 69 10.76 5.93 10.86
C MET A 69 9.34 6.29 11.34
N GLU A 70 9.22 7.15 12.33
CA GLU A 70 7.90 7.54 12.84
C GLU A 70 7.14 8.34 11.78
N VAL A 71 5.91 7.92 11.50
CA VAL A 71 4.97 8.58 10.57
C VAL A 71 3.93 9.36 11.38
N GLU A 72 3.38 8.72 12.38
CA GLU A 72 2.44 9.26 13.37
C GLU A 72 2.70 8.57 14.71
N PRO A 73 2.19 9.07 15.83
CA PRO A 73 2.37 8.40 17.11
C PRO A 73 1.97 6.92 17.07
N ARG A 74 2.92 6.03 17.39
CA ARG A 74 2.77 4.57 17.38
C ARG A 74 2.57 3.94 15.97
N ARG A 75 2.87 4.68 14.92
CA ARG A 75 2.86 4.21 13.53
C ARG A 75 4.24 4.42 12.91
N TYR A 76 4.91 3.34 12.56
CA TYR A 76 6.31 3.37 12.14
C TYR A 76 6.49 2.63 10.82
N ASN A 77 7.14 3.28 9.87
CA ASN A 77 7.80 2.53 8.81
C ASN A 77 9.02 1.80 9.38
N LEU A 78 9.35 0.69 8.77
CA LEU A 78 10.57 -0.06 9.06
C LEU A 78 11.51 0.04 7.86
N PHE A 79 12.77 0.36 8.12
CA PHE A 79 13.79 0.31 7.09
C PHE A 79 14.98 -0.53 7.57
N ALA A 80 15.41 -1.47 6.74
CA ALA A 80 16.62 -2.26 6.95
C ALA A 80 17.53 -2.12 5.72
N GLN A 81 18.84 -1.94 5.96
CA GLN A 81 19.85 -1.87 4.92
C GLN A 81 20.97 -2.88 5.21
N PHE A 82 21.39 -3.59 4.18
CA PHE A 82 22.47 -4.58 4.22
C PHE A 82 23.55 -4.19 3.20
N GLY A 83 24.70 -3.76 3.73
CA GLY A 83 25.84 -3.25 2.96
C GLY A 83 25.99 -1.73 3.04
N GLU A 84 27.08 -1.22 2.45
CA GLU A 84 27.43 0.20 2.51
C GLU A 84 26.63 1.06 1.53
N ARG A 85 26.23 0.49 0.39
CA ARG A 85 25.39 1.14 -0.61
C ARG A 85 23.98 0.58 -0.57
N LEU A 86 23.04 1.32 -1.11
CA LEU A 86 21.67 0.88 -1.28
C LEU A 86 21.33 0.92 -2.78
N ASP A 87 21.53 -0.19 -3.47
CA ASP A 87 21.25 -0.28 -4.90
C ASP A 87 19.77 -0.63 -5.16
N VAL A 88 19.18 -1.53 -4.35
CA VAL A 88 17.80 -2.02 -4.49
C VAL A 88 17.07 -2.01 -3.16
N THR A 89 15.82 -1.58 -3.14
CA THR A 89 14.93 -1.67 -1.97
C THR A 89 13.72 -2.53 -2.30
N LEU A 90 13.49 -3.58 -1.51
CA LEU A 90 12.22 -4.30 -1.46
C LEU A 90 11.25 -3.50 -0.59
N SER A 91 10.04 -3.21 -1.07
CA SER A 91 9.07 -2.40 -0.33
C SER A 91 7.66 -2.95 -0.45
N THR A 92 6.91 -2.91 0.65
CA THR A 92 5.47 -3.17 0.69
C THR A 92 4.89 -2.57 1.96
N HIS A 93 3.58 -2.77 2.22
CA HIS A 93 2.90 -2.16 3.35
C HIS A 93 2.63 -3.12 4.51
N LEU A 94 2.43 -2.54 5.71
CA LEU A 94 2.21 -3.25 6.98
C LEU A 94 0.72 -3.37 7.33
N ASP A 95 -0.08 -2.45 6.84
CA ASP A 95 -1.49 -2.36 7.17
C ASP A 95 -2.37 -3.28 6.32
N THR A 96 -3.60 -3.41 6.75
CA THR A 96 -4.65 -4.17 6.07
C THR A 96 -5.99 -3.46 6.19
N VAL A 97 -6.92 -3.73 5.26
CA VAL A 97 -8.31 -3.31 5.40
C VAL A 97 -9.06 -4.11 6.49
N PRO A 98 -10.13 -3.56 7.10
CA PRO A 98 -11.03 -4.32 7.96
C PRO A 98 -11.91 -5.30 7.13
N PRO A 99 -12.51 -6.35 7.77
CA PRO A 99 -12.30 -6.76 9.15
C PRO A 99 -11.03 -7.61 9.31
N PHE A 100 -10.53 -7.74 10.56
CA PHE A 100 -9.51 -8.73 10.88
C PHE A 100 -10.06 -10.13 10.68
N VAL A 101 -9.27 -10.99 10.02
CA VAL A 101 -9.56 -12.41 9.81
C VAL A 101 -8.29 -13.18 10.13
N ALA A 102 -8.33 -14.04 11.15
CA ALA A 102 -7.20 -14.86 11.57
C ALA A 102 -6.78 -15.86 10.48
N SER A 103 -5.54 -16.34 10.57
CA SER A 103 -4.99 -17.26 9.59
C SER A 103 -5.64 -18.66 9.72
N ARG A 104 -5.77 -19.31 8.58
CA ARG A 104 -5.95 -20.75 8.43
C ARG A 104 -5.18 -21.21 7.20
N GLU A 105 -4.85 -22.49 7.13
CA GLU A 105 -4.18 -23.04 5.95
C GLU A 105 -4.77 -24.40 5.55
N ASP A 106 -4.60 -24.72 4.29
CA ASP A 106 -4.76 -26.05 3.71
C ASP A 106 -3.49 -26.44 2.93
N ASP A 107 -3.55 -27.50 2.13
CA ASP A 107 -2.40 -27.94 1.36
C ASP A 107 -1.93 -26.92 0.31
N ALA A 108 -2.86 -26.10 -0.24
CA ALA A 108 -2.62 -25.20 -1.36
C ALA A 108 -2.50 -23.72 -0.97
N PHE A 109 -3.21 -23.28 0.08
CA PHE A 109 -3.37 -21.86 0.40
C PHE A 109 -3.13 -21.55 1.87
N ILE A 110 -2.73 -20.29 2.12
CA ILE A 110 -2.83 -19.62 3.40
C ILE A 110 -3.93 -18.56 3.27
N TRP A 111 -4.90 -18.62 4.18
CA TRP A 111 -6.07 -17.74 4.23
C TRP A 111 -5.93 -16.77 5.39
N GLY A 112 -6.64 -15.65 5.30
CA GLY A 112 -6.73 -14.65 6.37
C GLY A 112 -6.45 -13.24 5.85
N ARG A 113 -6.86 -12.22 6.60
CA ARG A 113 -6.66 -10.82 6.22
C ARG A 113 -5.19 -10.45 6.18
N GLY A 114 -4.72 -9.96 5.02
CA GLY A 114 -3.30 -9.68 4.76
C GLY A 114 -2.51 -10.89 4.24
N SER A 115 -3.09 -12.09 4.14
CA SER A 115 -2.38 -13.23 3.57
C SER A 115 -1.93 -12.98 2.13
N CYS A 116 -2.74 -12.26 1.37
CA CYS A 116 -2.48 -11.81 0.01
C CYS A 116 -1.91 -10.39 0.00
N ASP A 117 -2.52 -9.48 0.79
CA ASP A 117 -2.32 -8.03 0.73
C ASP A 117 -2.06 -7.44 2.13
N ALA A 118 -0.77 -7.31 2.60
CA ALA A 118 0.47 -7.73 1.91
C ALA A 118 1.41 -8.52 2.83
N LYS A 119 0.93 -9.18 3.91
CA LYS A 119 1.77 -9.89 4.90
C LYS A 119 2.46 -11.11 4.32
N GLY A 120 1.82 -11.82 3.36
CA GLY A 120 2.48 -12.88 2.60
C GLY A 120 3.64 -12.35 1.75
N ILE A 121 3.48 -11.15 1.19
CA ILE A 121 4.52 -10.44 0.45
C ILE A 121 5.69 -10.09 1.38
N ILE A 122 5.41 -9.55 2.58
CA ILE A 122 6.44 -9.27 3.61
C ILE A 122 7.23 -10.54 3.94
N ALA A 123 6.54 -11.65 4.19
CA ALA A 123 7.19 -12.93 4.48
C ALA A 123 8.10 -13.38 3.34
N ALA A 124 7.64 -13.29 2.08
CA ALA A 124 8.45 -13.63 0.91
C ALA A 124 9.68 -12.71 0.76
N MET A 125 9.55 -11.40 1.00
CA MET A 125 10.67 -10.45 0.96
C MET A 125 11.70 -10.71 2.06
N ILE A 126 11.27 -11.04 3.28
CA ILE A 126 12.17 -11.39 4.40
C ILE A 126 12.95 -12.66 4.05
N HIS A 127 12.31 -13.69 3.51
CA HIS A 127 12.99 -14.93 3.09
C HIS A 127 13.93 -14.71 1.92
N ALA A 128 13.55 -13.88 0.95
CA ALA A 128 14.45 -13.50 -0.13
C ALA A 128 15.67 -12.75 0.40
N ALA A 129 15.50 -11.83 1.33
CA ALA A 129 16.60 -11.10 1.98
C ALA A 129 17.53 -12.05 2.73
N GLN A 130 17.00 -13.01 3.49
CA GLN A 130 17.79 -14.03 4.17
C GLN A 130 18.64 -14.82 3.19
N ALA A 131 18.05 -15.36 2.12
CA ALA A 131 18.75 -16.15 1.11
C ALA A 131 19.82 -15.33 0.35
N LEU A 132 19.54 -14.06 0.07
CA LEU A 132 20.52 -13.13 -0.51
C LEU A 132 21.71 -12.95 0.42
N LEU A 133 21.48 -12.70 1.72
CA LEU A 133 22.53 -12.53 2.72
C LEU A 133 23.36 -13.80 2.92
N GLU A 134 22.73 -14.97 2.92
CA GLU A 134 23.41 -16.29 2.98
C GLU A 134 24.29 -16.52 1.76
N SER A 135 23.86 -16.06 0.57
CA SER A 135 24.67 -16.13 -0.66
C SER A 135 25.78 -15.06 -0.75
N GLY A 136 25.89 -14.18 0.26
CA GLY A 136 26.89 -13.11 0.29
C GLY A 136 26.47 -11.84 -0.43
N GLU A 137 25.23 -11.76 -0.94
CA GLU A 137 24.72 -10.55 -1.58
C GLU A 137 24.53 -9.43 -0.56
N ARG A 138 24.85 -8.19 -0.96
CA ARG A 138 24.76 -6.98 -0.13
C ARG A 138 24.24 -5.83 -1.01
N ASN A 139 24.20 -4.63 -0.46
CA ASN A 139 23.78 -3.39 -1.12
C ASN A 139 22.29 -3.35 -1.49
N PHE A 140 21.46 -3.98 -0.67
CA PHE A 140 20.02 -3.91 -0.77
C PHE A 140 19.38 -3.59 0.58
N GLY A 141 18.09 -3.25 0.57
CA GLY A 141 17.32 -2.96 1.77
C GLY A 141 15.88 -3.45 1.68
N ILE A 142 15.18 -3.31 2.80
CA ILE A 142 13.74 -3.54 2.94
C ILE A 142 13.11 -2.28 3.53
N LEU A 143 12.07 -1.75 2.90
CA LEU A 143 11.24 -0.65 3.37
C LEU A 143 9.81 -1.15 3.53
N LEU A 144 9.29 -1.19 4.75
CA LEU A 144 7.91 -1.54 5.03
C LEU A 144 7.18 -0.31 5.56
N VAL A 145 6.10 0.07 4.91
CA VAL A 145 5.40 1.32 5.18
C VAL A 145 4.02 1.11 5.80
N VAL A 146 3.49 2.13 6.48
CA VAL A 146 2.15 2.13 7.08
C VAL A 146 1.18 2.95 6.24
N GLY A 147 -0.11 2.57 6.23
CA GLY A 147 -1.19 3.40 5.72
C GLY A 147 -1.41 3.37 4.22
N GLU A 148 -0.91 2.36 3.50
CA GLU A 148 -1.13 2.19 2.06
C GLU A 148 -2.61 2.12 1.73
N GLU A 149 -3.36 1.31 2.46
CA GLU A 149 -4.78 0.99 2.28
C GLU A 149 -5.72 2.21 2.44
N ARG A 150 -5.16 3.37 2.82
CA ARG A 150 -5.97 4.56 3.07
C ARG A 150 -5.42 5.84 2.44
N ASN A 151 -4.17 6.17 2.69
CA ASN A 151 -3.63 7.48 2.33
C ASN A 151 -2.12 7.48 2.03
N SER A 152 -1.47 6.32 1.98
CA SER A 152 -0.02 6.17 1.73
C SER A 152 0.86 7.03 2.66
N ALA A 153 0.43 7.27 3.90
CA ALA A 153 1.12 8.16 4.83
C ALA A 153 2.58 7.74 5.06
N GLY A 154 2.84 6.44 5.15
CA GLY A 154 4.17 5.87 5.30
C GLY A 154 5.05 6.12 4.07
N ALA A 155 4.52 5.91 2.87
CA ALA A 155 5.25 6.15 1.63
C ALA A 155 5.57 7.64 1.43
N PHE A 156 4.65 8.56 1.74
CA PHE A 156 4.93 9.99 1.76
C PHE A 156 6.03 10.37 2.76
N GLN A 157 6.03 9.75 3.95
CA GLN A 157 7.10 9.98 4.93
C GLN A 157 8.45 9.43 4.43
N ALA A 158 8.46 8.24 3.83
CA ALA A 158 9.65 7.65 3.23
C ALA A 158 10.22 8.53 2.10
N ALA A 159 9.36 9.13 1.27
CA ALA A 159 9.76 10.05 0.21
C ALA A 159 10.48 11.31 0.73
N ARG A 160 10.16 11.76 1.95
CA ARG A 160 10.84 12.91 2.59
C ARG A 160 12.23 12.55 3.14
N THR A 161 12.50 11.28 3.34
CA THR A 161 13.74 10.77 3.92
C THR A 161 14.37 9.66 3.07
N PRO A 162 14.71 9.95 1.80
CA PRO A 162 15.27 8.95 0.88
C PRO A 162 16.62 8.43 1.39
N ARG A 163 16.96 7.19 1.00
CA ARG A 163 18.23 6.53 1.39
C ARG A 163 19.15 6.28 0.20
N GLY A 164 18.85 6.84 -0.95
CA GLY A 164 19.68 6.75 -2.15
C GLY A 164 19.56 5.43 -2.90
N SER A 165 18.46 4.72 -2.74
CA SER A 165 18.14 3.53 -3.53
C SER A 165 18.03 3.89 -5.01
N ARG A 166 18.61 3.04 -5.89
CA ARG A 166 18.53 3.22 -7.35
C ARG A 166 17.31 2.55 -7.94
N TYR A 167 16.84 1.48 -7.31
CA TYR A 167 15.69 0.70 -7.72
C TYR A 167 14.80 0.37 -6.52
N VAL A 168 13.50 0.42 -6.69
CA VAL A 168 12.53 -0.04 -5.69
C VAL A 168 11.64 -1.12 -6.29
N ILE A 169 11.55 -2.27 -5.62
CA ILE A 169 10.61 -3.36 -5.95
C ILE A 169 9.47 -3.27 -4.97
N ASN A 170 8.34 -2.70 -5.41
CA ASN A 170 7.13 -2.61 -4.62
C ASN A 170 6.34 -3.93 -4.75
N GLY A 171 5.96 -4.48 -3.63
CA GLY A 171 5.24 -5.75 -3.54
C GLY A 171 3.74 -5.53 -3.41
N GLU A 172 2.99 -6.05 -4.40
CA GLU A 172 1.53 -6.03 -4.47
C GLU A 172 1.01 -7.33 -5.11
N PRO A 173 -0.27 -7.69 -4.93
CA PRO A 173 -0.83 -8.92 -5.50
C PRO A 173 -0.94 -8.88 -7.03
N THR A 174 0.10 -9.31 -7.74
CA THR A 174 0.17 -9.34 -9.21
C THR A 174 0.28 -10.75 -9.80
N GLU A 175 0.05 -11.78 -8.98
CA GLU A 175 0.22 -13.19 -9.39
C GLU A 175 1.64 -13.51 -9.88
N ASN A 176 2.65 -12.91 -9.23
CA ASN A 176 4.07 -13.02 -9.62
C ASN A 176 4.39 -12.52 -11.04
N LYS A 177 3.55 -11.66 -11.60
CA LYS A 177 3.76 -11.02 -12.91
C LYS A 177 4.22 -9.58 -12.70
N LEU A 178 5.24 -9.14 -13.43
CA LEU A 178 5.75 -7.78 -13.36
C LEU A 178 4.76 -6.82 -14.01
N ALA A 179 4.25 -5.86 -13.26
CA ALA A 179 3.32 -4.87 -13.79
C ALA A 179 4.04 -3.86 -14.70
N LEU A 180 3.52 -3.64 -15.89
CA LEU A 180 4.00 -2.61 -16.83
C LEU A 180 3.34 -1.25 -16.58
N GLY A 181 2.42 -1.19 -15.64
CA GLY A 181 1.79 0.04 -15.19
C GLY A 181 0.60 -0.22 -14.28
N SER A 182 0.17 0.83 -13.63
CA SER A 182 -0.96 0.88 -12.70
C SER A 182 -1.86 2.04 -13.06
N LYS A 183 -3.18 1.83 -13.00
CA LYS A 183 -4.14 2.93 -13.21
C LYS A 183 -4.10 3.87 -12.01
N GLY A 184 -4.34 5.14 -12.27
CA GLY A 184 -4.54 6.16 -11.25
C GLY A 184 -5.91 6.06 -10.58
N ALA A 185 -6.11 6.92 -9.58
CA ALA A 185 -7.38 7.09 -8.89
C ALA A 185 -7.72 8.57 -8.78
N LEU A 186 -8.97 8.90 -9.09
CA LEU A 186 -9.52 10.23 -8.91
C LEU A 186 -10.85 10.07 -8.18
N ARG A 187 -10.91 10.53 -6.91
CA ARG A 187 -12.08 10.39 -6.05
C ARG A 187 -12.67 11.74 -5.73
N TYR A 188 -13.98 11.84 -5.88
CA TYR A 188 -14.75 13.03 -5.54
C TYR A 188 -15.91 12.70 -4.62
N GLU A 189 -16.20 13.63 -3.73
CA GLU A 189 -17.47 13.76 -3.01
C GLU A 189 -18.35 14.79 -3.73
N LEU A 190 -19.63 14.48 -3.92
CA LEU A 190 -20.65 15.37 -4.43
C LEU A 190 -21.61 15.70 -3.30
N VAL A 191 -21.89 16.99 -3.10
CA VAL A 191 -22.87 17.48 -2.11
C VAL A 191 -23.88 18.35 -2.82
N ALA A 192 -25.12 17.88 -2.96
CA ALA A 192 -26.21 18.64 -3.51
C ALA A 192 -27.07 19.24 -2.38
N ALA A 193 -27.39 20.52 -2.50
CA ALA A 193 -28.26 21.24 -1.59
C ALA A 193 -29.58 21.61 -2.27
N GLY A 194 -30.66 21.58 -1.51
CA GLY A 194 -32.00 21.89 -1.97
C GLY A 194 -32.82 22.67 -0.96
N ARG A 195 -34.13 22.64 -1.12
CA ARG A 195 -35.09 23.24 -0.21
C ARG A 195 -36.21 22.26 0.11
N MET A 196 -36.41 21.99 1.39
CA MET A 196 -37.45 21.08 1.87
C MET A 196 -38.84 21.66 1.62
N ALA A 197 -39.76 20.80 1.17
CA ALA A 197 -41.18 21.10 1.06
C ALA A 197 -42.00 19.80 1.11
N HIS A 198 -43.30 19.94 1.26
CA HIS A 198 -44.23 18.80 1.13
C HIS A 198 -44.27 18.35 -0.34
N SER A 199 -44.12 17.06 -0.60
CA SER A 199 -43.99 16.51 -1.98
C SER A 199 -45.25 16.76 -2.87
N ALA A 200 -46.42 17.07 -2.28
CA ALA A 200 -47.62 17.45 -3.01
C ALA A 200 -47.56 18.89 -3.59
N TYR A 201 -46.58 19.69 -3.18
CA TYR A 201 -46.37 21.08 -3.62
C TYR A 201 -44.92 21.27 -4.06
N PRO A 202 -44.51 20.62 -5.18
CA PRO A 202 -43.12 20.60 -5.59
C PRO A 202 -42.56 21.99 -5.93
N GLU A 203 -43.39 22.94 -6.33
CA GLU A 203 -43.01 24.31 -6.66
C GLU A 203 -42.48 25.09 -5.42
N LEU A 204 -42.78 24.64 -4.20
CA LEU A 204 -42.29 25.24 -2.96
C LEU A 204 -40.94 24.67 -2.53
N GLY A 205 -40.49 23.55 -3.14
CA GLY A 205 -39.27 22.86 -2.83
C GLY A 205 -38.19 23.04 -3.89
N ASP A 206 -37.04 22.38 -3.64
CA ASP A 206 -35.94 22.24 -4.60
C ASP A 206 -35.20 20.92 -4.23
N SER A 207 -35.30 19.91 -5.07
CA SER A 207 -34.87 18.57 -4.71
C SER A 207 -33.35 18.38 -4.89
N ALA A 208 -32.62 18.26 -3.79
CA ALA A 208 -31.21 17.90 -3.80
C ALA A 208 -30.96 16.51 -4.43
N ILE A 209 -31.89 15.55 -4.24
CA ILE A 209 -31.77 14.22 -4.86
C ILE A 209 -31.88 14.34 -6.37
N HIS A 210 -32.82 15.09 -6.92
CA HIS A 210 -32.95 15.25 -8.37
C HIS A 210 -31.68 15.88 -8.96
N LYS A 211 -31.18 16.97 -8.35
CA LYS A 211 -29.91 17.60 -8.77
C LYS A 211 -28.75 16.61 -8.76
N LEU A 212 -28.60 15.82 -7.69
CA LEU A 212 -27.52 14.83 -7.59
C LEU A 212 -27.65 13.73 -8.66
N VAL A 213 -28.84 13.21 -8.87
CA VAL A 213 -29.11 12.19 -9.91
C VAL A 213 -28.77 12.73 -11.29
N ASP A 214 -29.15 13.97 -11.61
CA ASP A 214 -28.83 14.62 -12.88
C ASP A 214 -27.32 14.81 -13.07
N ALA A 215 -26.61 15.26 -12.01
CA ALA A 215 -25.14 15.36 -12.05
C ALA A 215 -24.47 14.02 -12.29
N LEU A 216 -24.88 12.99 -11.56
CA LEU A 216 -24.35 11.63 -11.72
C LEU A 216 -24.66 11.03 -13.10
N ALA A 217 -25.83 11.32 -13.67
CA ALA A 217 -26.19 10.89 -15.03
C ALA A 217 -25.26 11.51 -16.09
N LEU A 218 -24.97 12.81 -15.97
CA LEU A 218 -24.02 13.51 -16.82
C LEU A 218 -22.60 12.97 -16.65
N MET A 219 -22.14 12.73 -15.42
CA MET A 219 -20.83 12.17 -15.15
C MET A 219 -20.64 10.77 -15.74
N ARG A 220 -21.68 9.93 -15.71
CA ARG A 220 -21.66 8.60 -16.35
C ARG A 220 -21.57 8.66 -17.86
N ALA A 221 -21.98 9.76 -18.48
CA ALA A 221 -21.90 9.98 -19.92
C ALA A 221 -20.57 10.56 -20.39
N ILE A 222 -19.67 10.95 -19.48
CA ILE A 222 -18.33 11.47 -19.84
C ILE A 222 -17.55 10.40 -20.59
N ALA A 223 -17.00 10.77 -21.76
CA ALA A 223 -16.05 9.94 -22.48
C ALA A 223 -14.70 9.95 -21.71
N LEU A 224 -14.41 8.88 -21.01
CA LEU A 224 -13.17 8.74 -20.24
C LEU A 224 -12.01 8.31 -21.15
N PRO A 225 -10.76 8.70 -20.84
CA PRO A 225 -9.59 8.35 -21.64
C PRO A 225 -9.33 6.85 -21.68
N VAL A 226 -8.74 6.42 -22.81
CA VAL A 226 -8.28 5.06 -23.05
C VAL A 226 -6.80 5.10 -23.39
N ASP A 227 -6.03 4.23 -22.78
CA ASP A 227 -4.59 4.08 -23.01
C ASP A 227 -4.28 2.73 -23.67
N PRO A 228 -3.38 2.66 -24.67
CA PRO A 228 -3.08 1.39 -25.37
C PRO A 228 -2.50 0.30 -24.45
N LEU A 229 -1.80 0.67 -23.38
CA LEU A 229 -1.22 -0.27 -22.41
C LEU A 229 -2.16 -0.51 -21.23
N LEU A 230 -2.65 0.59 -20.60
CA LEU A 230 -3.43 0.51 -19.36
C LEU A 230 -4.92 0.20 -19.62
N GLY A 231 -5.37 0.25 -20.87
CA GLY A 231 -6.77 0.03 -21.24
C GLY A 231 -7.66 1.25 -20.97
N ALA A 232 -8.95 1.03 -20.73
CA ALA A 232 -9.92 2.09 -20.51
C ALA A 232 -9.96 2.56 -19.05
N SER A 233 -10.16 3.87 -18.84
CA SER A 233 -10.59 4.40 -17.55
C SER A 233 -12.01 3.93 -17.21
N THR A 234 -12.34 3.87 -15.92
CA THR A 234 -13.66 3.47 -15.43
C THR A 234 -14.16 4.41 -14.35
N LEU A 235 -15.47 4.68 -14.32
CA LEU A 235 -16.12 5.44 -13.27
C LEU A 235 -17.05 4.53 -12.46
N ASN A 236 -16.94 4.60 -11.14
CA ASN A 236 -17.83 3.94 -10.19
C ASN A 236 -18.51 4.98 -9.29
N ILE A 237 -19.82 4.88 -9.12
CA ILE A 237 -20.56 5.59 -8.07
C ILE A 237 -20.56 4.66 -6.87
N GLY A 238 -19.71 4.94 -5.88
CA GLY A 238 -19.49 4.06 -4.73
C GLY A 238 -20.58 4.17 -3.67
N THR A 239 -21.02 5.39 -3.39
CA THR A 239 -22.08 5.67 -2.40
C THR A 239 -23.04 6.71 -2.91
N ILE A 240 -24.31 6.63 -2.45
CA ILE A 240 -25.32 7.67 -2.65
C ILE A 240 -26.26 7.70 -1.42
N HIS A 241 -26.51 8.89 -0.89
CA HIS A 241 -27.34 9.11 0.28
C HIS A 241 -28.15 10.40 0.10
N GLY A 242 -29.37 10.46 0.64
CA GLY A 242 -30.16 11.68 0.61
C GLY A 242 -31.62 11.51 0.99
N GLY A 243 -32.25 12.64 1.31
CA GLY A 243 -33.66 12.68 1.67
C GLY A 243 -33.97 12.19 3.08
N ARG A 244 -35.23 12.35 3.49
CA ARG A 244 -35.71 12.02 4.86
C ARG A 244 -36.92 11.10 4.84
N ALA A 245 -37.88 11.38 3.95
CA ALA A 245 -39.13 10.61 3.81
C ALA A 245 -39.69 10.76 2.39
N PRO A 246 -40.49 9.80 1.89
CA PRO A 246 -41.02 9.84 0.52
C PRO A 246 -41.95 11.03 0.22
N ASN A 247 -42.57 11.59 1.24
CA ASN A 247 -43.51 12.74 1.12
C ASN A 247 -42.83 14.09 1.39
N VAL A 248 -41.48 14.14 1.45
CA VAL A 248 -40.68 15.33 1.70
C VAL A 248 -39.70 15.53 0.55
N ILE A 249 -39.66 16.72 -0.05
CA ILE A 249 -38.61 17.09 -1.02
C ILE A 249 -37.30 17.21 -0.27
N ALA A 250 -36.28 16.50 -0.79
CA ALA A 250 -34.95 16.39 -0.15
C ALA A 250 -34.19 17.73 -0.20
N ASP A 251 -33.73 18.19 0.95
CA ASP A 251 -32.89 19.37 1.11
C ASP A 251 -31.39 19.09 1.04
N GLU A 252 -30.98 17.82 1.15
CA GLU A 252 -29.59 17.38 1.04
C GLU A 252 -29.49 16.03 0.37
N ALA A 253 -28.45 15.87 -0.47
CA ALA A 253 -28.04 14.57 -1.01
C ALA A 253 -26.53 14.55 -1.25
N LYS A 254 -25.89 13.38 -1.08
CA LYS A 254 -24.45 13.18 -1.23
C LYS A 254 -24.16 11.92 -2.04
N ALA A 255 -23.05 11.93 -2.76
CA ALA A 255 -22.50 10.75 -3.41
C ALA A 255 -20.99 10.80 -3.39
N GLU A 256 -20.37 9.62 -3.49
CA GLU A 256 -18.93 9.49 -3.78
C GLU A 256 -18.73 8.74 -5.08
N ILE A 257 -17.83 9.27 -5.90
CA ILE A 257 -17.40 8.62 -7.14
C ILE A 257 -15.92 8.34 -7.10
N LEU A 258 -15.52 7.24 -7.73
CA LEU A 258 -14.13 6.87 -7.96
C LEU A 258 -13.92 6.60 -9.46
N ILE A 259 -12.91 7.25 -10.03
CA ILE A 259 -12.47 7.00 -11.40
C ILE A 259 -11.12 6.30 -11.34
N ARG A 260 -11.01 5.13 -11.95
CA ARG A 260 -9.73 4.51 -12.28
C ARG A 260 -9.24 5.14 -13.58
N LEU A 261 -8.29 6.06 -13.47
CA LEU A 261 -7.88 6.93 -14.57
C LEU A 261 -6.64 6.38 -15.28
N VAL A 262 -6.59 6.53 -16.59
CA VAL A 262 -5.39 6.31 -17.41
C VAL A 262 -5.03 7.63 -18.11
N GLY A 263 -3.78 8.08 -17.98
CA GLY A 263 -3.34 9.35 -18.56
C GLY A 263 -3.59 10.57 -17.66
N ASP A 264 -3.59 11.75 -18.29
CA ASP A 264 -3.78 13.03 -17.60
C ASP A 264 -5.21 13.23 -17.10
N SER A 265 -5.35 13.83 -15.93
CA SER A 265 -6.65 14.03 -15.26
C SER A 265 -7.39 15.30 -15.68
N SER A 266 -6.72 16.25 -16.32
CA SER A 266 -7.18 17.63 -16.52
C SER A 266 -8.52 17.70 -17.26
N GLU A 267 -8.63 17.01 -18.40
CA GLU A 267 -9.87 16.99 -19.19
C GLU A 267 -11.01 16.30 -18.43
N THR A 268 -10.70 15.19 -17.74
CA THR A 268 -11.68 14.48 -16.93
C THR A 268 -12.18 15.36 -15.78
N LYS A 269 -11.29 16.05 -15.07
CA LYS A 269 -11.66 16.99 -13.99
C LYS A 269 -12.55 18.12 -14.52
N GLN A 270 -12.20 18.70 -15.66
CA GLN A 270 -13.00 19.76 -16.27
C GLN A 270 -14.41 19.28 -16.65
N ALA A 271 -14.53 18.07 -17.21
CA ALA A 271 -15.81 17.47 -17.54
C ALA A 271 -16.66 17.17 -16.30
N LEU A 272 -16.04 16.71 -15.20
CA LEU A 272 -16.72 16.49 -13.91
C LEU A 272 -17.24 17.80 -13.31
N VAL A 273 -16.43 18.86 -13.33
CA VAL A 273 -16.85 20.20 -12.87
C VAL A 273 -18.06 20.68 -13.67
N SER A 274 -18.02 20.58 -15.00
CA SER A 274 -19.14 20.97 -15.87
C SER A 274 -20.41 20.15 -15.60
N ALA A 275 -20.29 18.85 -15.33
CA ALA A 275 -21.41 17.99 -15.00
C ALA A 275 -22.03 18.33 -13.61
N ALA A 276 -21.24 18.80 -12.68
CA ALA A 276 -21.69 19.22 -11.33
C ALA A 276 -22.28 20.64 -11.31
N GLU A 277 -21.96 21.50 -12.27
CA GLU A 277 -22.33 22.90 -12.28
C GLU A 277 -23.83 23.11 -12.14
N GLY A 278 -24.23 23.96 -11.17
CA GLY A 278 -25.62 24.24 -10.83
C GLY A 278 -26.40 23.10 -10.16
N ARG A 279 -25.76 21.95 -9.91
CA ARG A 279 -26.38 20.73 -9.36
C ARG A 279 -25.83 20.31 -8.02
N ALA A 280 -24.49 20.25 -7.90
CA ALA A 280 -23.81 19.80 -6.69
C ALA A 280 -22.46 20.52 -6.54
N GLU A 281 -22.04 20.71 -5.28
CA GLU A 281 -20.66 21.02 -4.97
C GLU A 281 -19.80 19.78 -5.19
N LEU A 282 -18.70 19.92 -5.95
CA LEU A 282 -17.76 18.85 -6.24
C LEU A 282 -16.49 19.06 -5.42
N ARG A 283 -16.15 18.11 -4.56
CA ARG A 283 -14.97 18.16 -3.70
C ARG A 283 -14.01 17.05 -4.07
N GLU A 284 -12.80 17.42 -4.50
CA GLU A 284 -11.74 16.45 -4.74
C GLU A 284 -11.25 15.88 -3.40
N VAL A 285 -11.24 14.55 -3.28
CA VAL A 285 -10.79 13.84 -2.08
C VAL A 285 -9.37 13.32 -2.26
N ILE A 286 -9.07 12.73 -3.43
CA ILE A 286 -7.76 12.19 -3.73
C ILE A 286 -7.53 12.19 -5.25
N GLU A 287 -6.28 12.43 -5.63
CA GLU A 287 -5.77 12.20 -6.95
C GLU A 287 -4.47 11.41 -6.86
N ILE A 288 -4.42 10.28 -7.53
CA ILE A 288 -3.23 9.45 -7.71
C ILE A 288 -3.01 9.28 -9.21
N PRO A 289 -1.84 9.64 -9.76
CA PRO A 289 -1.60 9.52 -11.19
C PRO A 289 -1.49 8.06 -11.62
N ALA A 290 -1.88 7.78 -12.86
CA ALA A 290 -1.51 6.53 -13.51
C ALA A 290 0.00 6.50 -13.76
N ILE A 291 0.61 5.33 -13.61
CA ILE A 291 2.06 5.16 -13.80
C ILE A 291 2.35 4.11 -14.86
N ARG A 292 3.48 4.29 -15.56
CA ARG A 292 4.08 3.28 -16.44
C ARG A 292 5.36 2.77 -15.79
N LEU A 293 5.60 1.47 -15.90
CA LEU A 293 6.71 0.77 -15.28
C LEU A 293 7.51 0.01 -16.34
N ASN A 294 8.78 -0.23 -16.03
CA ASN A 294 9.68 -0.91 -16.94
C ASN A 294 9.60 -2.44 -16.79
N PRO A 295 9.76 -3.20 -17.89
CA PRO A 295 9.90 -4.65 -17.83
C PRO A 295 11.28 -5.06 -17.30
N LEU A 296 11.37 -6.29 -16.83
CA LEU A 296 12.62 -6.99 -16.55
C LEU A 296 12.59 -8.35 -17.28
N ASP A 297 13.68 -8.67 -17.97
CA ASP A 297 13.74 -9.86 -18.82
C ASP A 297 13.46 -11.15 -18.04
N GLY A 298 12.72 -12.05 -18.68
CA GLY A 298 12.41 -13.37 -18.14
C GLY A 298 11.38 -13.40 -17.01
N ILE A 299 10.65 -12.31 -16.77
CA ILE A 299 9.49 -12.26 -15.86
C ILE A 299 8.24 -12.00 -16.70
N PRO A 300 7.18 -12.82 -16.59
CA PRO A 300 5.91 -12.56 -17.24
C PRO A 300 5.35 -11.19 -16.81
N THR A 301 4.67 -10.49 -17.72
CA THR A 301 4.18 -9.15 -17.47
C THR A 301 2.65 -9.08 -17.35
N THR A 302 2.17 -8.03 -16.70
CA THR A 302 0.75 -7.71 -16.54
C THR A 302 0.53 -6.20 -16.50
N VAL A 303 -0.73 -5.78 -16.41
CA VAL A 303 -1.14 -4.41 -16.09
C VAL A 303 -2.14 -4.50 -14.94
N VAL A 304 -2.01 -3.63 -13.95
CA VAL A 304 -2.91 -3.61 -12.80
C VAL A 304 -3.84 -2.40 -12.82
N ALA A 305 -5.04 -2.58 -12.28
CA ALA A 305 -6.06 -1.53 -12.27
C ALA A 305 -6.16 -0.79 -10.93
N PHE A 306 -5.43 -1.24 -9.91
CA PHE A 306 -5.39 -0.64 -8.58
C PHE A 306 -4.20 0.34 -8.44
N THR A 307 -4.25 1.19 -7.45
CA THR A 307 -3.17 2.11 -7.06
C THR A 307 -2.23 1.45 -6.06
N THR A 308 -1.03 1.99 -5.90
CA THR A 308 0.03 1.50 -5.02
C THR A 308 0.76 2.68 -4.36
N ASP A 309 1.69 2.40 -3.48
CA ASP A 309 2.56 3.42 -2.86
C ASP A 309 3.60 4.04 -3.82
N ILE A 310 3.81 3.51 -5.01
CA ILE A 310 4.83 4.01 -5.95
C ILE A 310 4.67 5.51 -6.24
N PRO A 311 3.48 6.05 -6.55
CA PRO A 311 3.30 7.48 -6.74
C PRO A 311 3.65 8.32 -5.50
N ALA A 312 3.34 7.81 -4.30
CA ALA A 312 3.63 8.50 -3.05
C ALA A 312 5.13 8.50 -2.70
N LEU A 313 5.88 7.48 -3.12
CA LEU A 313 7.35 7.47 -3.04
C LEU A 313 8.00 8.51 -3.97
N ASN A 314 7.27 9.03 -4.95
CA ASN A 314 7.63 10.15 -5.82
C ASN A 314 9.04 10.03 -6.44
N GLY A 315 9.46 8.85 -6.84
CA GLY A 315 10.77 8.58 -7.43
C GLY A 315 11.96 8.71 -6.46
N GLN A 316 11.73 9.03 -5.19
CA GLN A 316 12.80 9.25 -4.20
C GLN A 316 13.51 7.96 -3.78
N TRP A 317 12.93 6.81 -4.08
CA TRP A 317 13.50 5.49 -3.81
C TRP A 317 13.97 4.75 -5.07
N GLY A 318 14.19 5.50 -6.15
CA GLY A 318 14.72 5.00 -7.41
C GLY A 318 13.67 4.55 -8.42
N GLU A 319 14.12 3.86 -9.47
CA GLU A 319 13.26 3.34 -10.53
C GLU A 319 12.35 2.22 -9.99
N PRO A 320 11.01 2.35 -10.14
CA PRO A 320 10.08 1.40 -9.54
C PRO A 320 9.81 0.17 -10.42
N PHE A 321 9.65 -0.97 -9.74
CA PHE A 321 9.11 -2.22 -10.25
C PHE A 321 7.96 -2.65 -9.34
N LEU A 322 6.94 -3.31 -9.89
CA LEU A 322 5.75 -3.72 -9.16
C LEU A 322 5.47 -5.19 -9.41
N ILE A 323 5.58 -6.02 -8.36
CA ILE A 323 5.40 -7.46 -8.45
C ILE A 323 5.19 -8.10 -7.07
N GLY A 324 4.35 -9.13 -6.99
CA GLY A 324 4.24 -9.96 -5.80
C GLY A 324 3.28 -11.14 -5.97
N PRO A 325 3.29 -12.06 -5.00
CA PRO A 325 2.39 -13.20 -4.97
C PRO A 325 0.97 -12.79 -4.65
N GLY A 326 0.02 -13.67 -4.93
CA GLY A 326 -1.39 -13.46 -4.66
C GLY A 326 -2.12 -12.77 -5.79
N SER A 327 -3.44 -12.78 -5.70
CA SER A 327 -4.34 -12.18 -6.69
C SER A 327 -5.16 -11.06 -6.05
N ILE A 328 -5.16 -9.89 -6.68
CA ILE A 328 -6.00 -8.76 -6.25
C ILE A 328 -7.50 -9.12 -6.18
N HIS A 329 -7.92 -10.14 -6.91
CA HIS A 329 -9.32 -10.60 -6.88
C HIS A 329 -9.70 -11.29 -5.57
N SER A 330 -8.72 -11.75 -4.77
CA SER A 330 -8.96 -12.29 -3.44
C SER A 330 -8.70 -11.28 -2.33
N ALA A 331 -7.89 -10.25 -2.57
CA ALA A 331 -7.65 -9.16 -1.63
C ALA A 331 -8.95 -8.45 -1.26
N HIS A 332 -9.03 -7.93 -0.02
CA HIS A 332 -10.18 -7.19 0.53
C HIS A 332 -11.49 -8.01 0.63
N THR A 333 -11.45 -9.32 0.37
CA THR A 333 -12.61 -10.22 0.54
C THR A 333 -12.56 -10.98 1.86
N ASN A 334 -13.66 -11.62 2.24
CA ASN A 334 -13.70 -12.50 3.41
C ASN A 334 -12.93 -13.81 3.17
N ASP A 335 -12.67 -14.15 1.92
CA ASP A 335 -11.97 -15.35 1.47
C ASP A 335 -10.54 -15.02 0.98
N GLU A 336 -9.95 -13.95 1.52
CA GLU A 336 -8.59 -13.56 1.17
C GLU A 336 -7.61 -14.69 1.44
N ARG A 337 -6.77 -14.97 0.44
CA ARG A 337 -5.80 -16.05 0.46
C ARG A 337 -4.65 -15.82 -0.50
N VAL A 338 -3.52 -16.49 -0.21
CA VAL A 338 -2.38 -16.58 -1.12
C VAL A 338 -2.02 -18.05 -1.33
N ALA A 339 -1.65 -18.42 -2.56
CA ALA A 339 -1.19 -19.76 -2.86
C ALA A 339 0.23 -19.98 -2.31
N LYS A 340 0.47 -21.12 -1.65
CA LYS A 340 1.78 -21.50 -1.11
C LYS A 340 2.84 -21.56 -2.21
N THR A 341 2.48 -22.05 -3.40
CA THR A 341 3.35 -22.07 -4.57
C THR A 341 3.78 -20.67 -4.98
N GLN A 342 2.85 -19.70 -5.01
CA GLN A 342 3.18 -18.31 -5.35
C GLN A 342 4.09 -17.64 -4.31
N LEU A 343 3.94 -17.96 -3.01
CA LEU A 343 4.86 -17.46 -1.98
C LEU A 343 6.29 -17.97 -2.21
N SER A 344 6.45 -19.27 -2.48
CA SER A 344 7.77 -19.86 -2.79
C SER A 344 8.38 -19.27 -4.06
N GLU A 345 7.59 -19.14 -5.13
CA GLU A 345 8.02 -18.52 -6.38
C GLU A 345 8.41 -17.04 -6.20
N ALA A 346 7.69 -16.29 -5.37
CA ALA A 346 7.99 -14.89 -5.08
C ALA A 346 9.35 -14.72 -4.42
N VAL A 347 9.72 -15.60 -3.49
CA VAL A 347 11.06 -15.62 -2.88
C VAL A 347 12.14 -15.69 -3.96
N GLU A 348 12.01 -16.65 -4.89
CA GLU A 348 12.99 -16.83 -5.99
C GLU A 348 13.01 -15.65 -6.96
N ILE A 349 11.83 -15.06 -7.24
CA ILE A 349 11.73 -13.88 -8.10
C ILE A 349 12.42 -12.67 -7.45
N TYR A 350 12.17 -12.40 -6.17
CA TYR A 350 12.83 -11.29 -5.47
C TYR A 350 14.34 -11.46 -5.40
N ILE A 351 14.84 -12.68 -5.13
CA ILE A 351 16.29 -12.99 -5.17
C ILE A 351 16.87 -12.66 -6.54
N ARG A 352 16.24 -13.13 -7.62
CA ARG A 352 16.69 -12.88 -8.99
C ARG A 352 16.67 -11.40 -9.34
N MET A 353 15.59 -10.70 -9.02
CA MET A 353 15.45 -9.27 -9.29
C MET A 353 16.51 -8.44 -8.58
N VAL A 354 16.71 -8.67 -7.27
CA VAL A 354 17.74 -7.96 -6.50
C VAL A 354 19.12 -8.17 -7.11
N LYS A 355 19.51 -9.41 -7.42
CA LYS A 355 20.81 -9.73 -8.03
C LYS A 355 20.99 -9.03 -9.39
N GLU A 356 19.98 -9.06 -10.25
CA GLU A 356 20.03 -8.42 -11.57
C GLU A 356 20.13 -6.89 -11.46
N LEU A 357 19.33 -6.28 -10.58
CA LEU A 357 19.31 -4.84 -10.39
C LEU A 357 20.57 -4.31 -9.69
N CYS A 358 21.13 -5.01 -8.71
CA CYS A 358 22.44 -4.71 -8.13
C CYS A 358 23.55 -4.75 -9.18
N LYS A 359 23.51 -5.74 -10.08
CA LYS A 359 24.45 -5.82 -11.20
C LYS A 359 24.32 -4.67 -12.19
N ARG A 360 23.07 -4.21 -12.48
CA ARG A 360 22.83 -3.02 -13.31
C ARG A 360 23.34 -1.74 -12.62
N ALA A 361 23.16 -1.64 -11.31
CA ALA A 361 23.64 -0.52 -10.52
C ALA A 361 25.18 -0.42 -10.46
N SER A 362 25.89 -1.50 -10.70
CA SER A 362 27.36 -1.54 -10.66
C SER A 362 28.02 -1.19 -12.00
N LYS A 363 27.21 -1.04 -13.07
CA LYS A 363 27.67 -0.58 -14.41
C LYS A 363 27.49 0.92 -14.54
#